data_08eb90d611d7c82baa69808a1a7ee0aa
#
_entry.id   08eb90d611d7c82baa69808a1a7ee0aa
#
_cell.length_a   1.000
_cell.length_b   1.000
_cell.length_c   1.000
_cell.angle_alpha   90.00
_cell.angle_beta   90.00
_cell.angle_gamma   90.00
#
_symmetry.space_group_name_H-M   'P 1'
#
loop_
_entity.id
_entity.type
_entity.pdbx_description
1 polymer ?
#
loop_
_entity_poly.entity_id
_entity_poly.type
_entity_poly.pdbx_seq_one_letter_code
_entity_poly.pdbx_strand_id
1 'polypeptide(L)'
;CEVIHLGHDRSVEEVVNCAIQEDVQAIAMTSYQGGHNEYFRYMYDLLNEKGANKIKIFCGGGGTILPKEIKSLEAYGITKIYHPDDGRKMGLQGMINDLVKKCDFPTGKDQIKNYEKLKFDNPSLIGNIISSAENYGDKNLSILNKIKSTVKNKNIPVLGITGTGGAGKSSLVDELVRRFLLDFKNKNLAIISVDPSKRKTGGALLGDRIRMNAINNNRVYMRSLATRQSNLALSKHVAQAIDILKYSSFDLIILETSGIGQSDTEILDHSD
;
A
#
# COMPACT_ATOMS: atom_id res chain seq x y z
N CYS A 1 -4.38 -13.06 -4.44
CA CYS A 1 -4.40 -11.63 -4.10
C CYS A 1 -3.13 -11.25 -3.33
N GLU A 2 -2.81 -9.98 -3.33
CA GLU A 2 -1.78 -9.36 -2.53
C GLU A 2 -2.46 -8.74 -1.30
N VAL A 3 -1.88 -8.92 -0.12
CA VAL A 3 -2.45 -8.45 1.15
C VAL A 3 -1.41 -7.61 1.88
N ILE A 4 -1.75 -6.36 2.17
CA ILE A 4 -0.94 -5.48 3.01
C ILE A 4 -1.43 -5.61 4.43
N HIS A 5 -0.57 -6.13 5.32
CA HIS A 5 -0.94 -6.41 6.70
C HIS A 5 -0.50 -5.28 7.63
N LEU A 6 -1.46 -4.67 8.32
CA LEU A 6 -1.20 -3.54 9.23
C LEU A 6 -1.12 -3.94 10.70
N GLY A 7 -1.42 -5.21 11.04
CA GLY A 7 -1.48 -5.65 12.44
C GLY A 7 -2.78 -5.25 13.12
N HIS A 8 -2.68 -4.83 14.37
CA HIS A 8 -3.80 -4.46 15.23
C HIS A 8 -3.60 -3.05 15.83
N ASP A 9 -4.63 -2.52 16.47
CA ASP A 9 -4.62 -1.24 17.20
C ASP A 9 -4.21 -0.03 16.33
N ARG A 10 -4.68 -0.01 15.07
CA ARG A 10 -4.44 1.09 14.14
C ARG A 10 -5.59 2.10 14.17
N SER A 11 -5.24 3.37 14.12
CA SER A 11 -6.23 4.44 13.95
C SER A 11 -6.86 4.41 12.56
N VAL A 12 -8.04 5.02 12.42
CA VAL A 12 -8.70 5.16 11.11
C VAL A 12 -7.79 5.87 10.11
N GLU A 13 -7.10 6.93 10.54
CA GLU A 13 -6.20 7.70 9.67
C GLU A 13 -5.04 6.86 9.15
N GLU A 14 -4.41 6.04 10.00
CA GLU A 14 -3.33 5.14 9.58
C GLU A 14 -3.81 4.15 8.51
N VAL A 15 -4.98 3.54 8.74
CA VAL A 15 -5.56 2.56 7.81
C VAL A 15 -5.92 3.22 6.46
N VAL A 16 -6.59 4.37 6.50
CA VAL A 16 -7.02 5.10 5.30
C VAL A 16 -5.82 5.64 4.52
N ASN A 17 -4.82 6.22 5.19
CA ASN A 17 -3.61 6.71 4.54
C ASN A 17 -2.84 5.57 3.87
N CYS A 18 -2.70 4.43 4.54
CA CYS A 18 -2.11 3.24 3.94
C CYS A 18 -2.91 2.80 2.70
N ALA A 19 -4.21 2.66 2.81
CA ALA A 19 -5.07 2.20 1.71
C ALA A 19 -4.96 3.11 0.47
N ILE A 20 -4.83 4.42 0.66
CA ILE A 20 -4.64 5.39 -0.41
C ILE A 20 -3.24 5.28 -1.03
N GLN A 21 -2.19 5.20 -0.22
CA GLN A 21 -0.80 5.08 -0.70
C GLN A 21 -0.59 3.80 -1.51
N GLU A 22 -1.24 2.72 -1.10
CA GLU A 22 -1.16 1.41 -1.74
C GLU A 22 -2.16 1.23 -2.90
N ASP A 23 -3.05 2.20 -3.15
CA ASP A 23 -4.11 2.13 -4.19
C ASP A 23 -4.88 0.80 -4.13
N VAL A 24 -5.32 0.41 -2.92
CA VAL A 24 -5.96 -0.89 -2.71
C VAL A 24 -7.41 -0.93 -3.20
N GLN A 25 -7.92 -2.12 -3.48
CA GLN A 25 -9.35 -2.32 -3.77
C GLN A 25 -10.21 -2.31 -2.52
N ALA A 26 -9.65 -2.77 -1.37
CA ALA A 26 -10.44 -2.90 -0.17
C ALA A 26 -9.61 -2.82 1.11
N ILE A 27 -10.29 -2.44 2.18
CA ILE A 27 -9.86 -2.58 3.56
C ILE A 27 -10.67 -3.73 4.16
N ALA A 28 -10.00 -4.72 4.75
CA ALA A 28 -10.61 -5.81 5.49
C ALA A 28 -10.14 -5.78 6.94
N MET A 29 -11.08 -5.74 7.88
CA MET A 29 -10.74 -5.61 9.29
C MET A 29 -11.71 -6.37 10.20
N THR A 30 -11.31 -6.56 11.43
CA THR A 30 -12.15 -7.15 12.47
C THR A 30 -12.22 -6.23 13.68
N SER A 31 -13.38 -6.20 14.35
CA SER A 31 -13.58 -5.48 15.60
C SER A 31 -14.29 -6.39 16.59
N TYR A 32 -13.63 -6.69 17.71
CA TYR A 32 -14.18 -7.47 18.81
C TYR A 32 -14.50 -6.63 20.05
N GLN A 33 -14.31 -5.31 19.94
CA GLN A 33 -14.54 -4.35 21.03
C GLN A 33 -15.61 -3.33 20.65
N GLY A 34 -16.08 -2.54 21.61
CA GLY A 34 -16.97 -1.41 21.36
C GLY A 34 -16.32 -0.31 20.50
N GLY A 35 -17.13 0.64 20.02
CA GLY A 35 -16.66 1.77 19.19
C GLY A 35 -16.63 1.47 17.68
N HIS A 36 -17.07 0.30 17.24
CA HIS A 36 -17.08 -0.09 15.82
C HIS A 36 -18.01 0.80 14.98
N ASN A 37 -19.12 1.30 15.53
CA ASN A 37 -20.02 2.17 14.79
C ASN A 37 -19.34 3.48 14.38
N GLU A 38 -18.68 4.14 15.32
CA GLU A 38 -17.94 5.38 15.09
C GLU A 38 -16.72 5.15 14.20
N TYR A 39 -15.98 4.09 14.47
CA TYR A 39 -14.75 3.75 13.73
C TYR A 39 -15.04 3.51 12.24
N PHE A 40 -16.07 2.70 11.91
CA PHE A 40 -16.39 2.39 10.53
C PHE A 40 -17.00 3.55 9.78
N ARG A 41 -17.86 4.34 10.42
CA ARG A 41 -18.42 5.56 9.83
C ARG A 41 -17.32 6.58 9.54
N TYR A 42 -16.45 6.83 10.51
CA TYR A 42 -15.33 7.75 10.33
C TYR A 42 -14.39 7.29 9.21
N MET A 43 -14.13 5.98 9.09
CA MET A 43 -13.34 5.43 7.99
C MET A 43 -13.99 5.70 6.63
N TYR A 44 -15.27 5.46 6.51
CA TYR A 44 -16.03 5.74 5.29
C TYR A 44 -16.01 7.23 4.92
N ASP A 45 -16.25 8.09 5.90
CA ASP A 45 -16.26 9.54 5.71
C ASP A 45 -14.88 10.05 5.28
N LEU A 46 -13.81 9.59 5.94
CA LEU A 46 -12.45 9.98 5.64
C LEU A 46 -11.99 9.50 4.25
N LEU A 47 -12.41 8.31 3.82
CA LEU A 47 -12.17 7.85 2.45
C LEU A 47 -12.86 8.75 1.41
N ASN A 48 -14.11 9.16 1.68
CA ASN A 48 -14.85 10.07 0.81
C ASN A 48 -14.21 11.47 0.78
N GLU A 49 -13.83 12.01 1.92
CA GLU A 49 -13.16 13.31 2.04
C GLU A 49 -11.85 13.34 1.23
N LYS A 50 -11.08 12.25 1.30
CA LYS A 50 -9.81 12.09 0.56
C LYS A 50 -10.00 11.66 -0.91
N GLY A 51 -11.24 11.57 -1.41
CA GLY A 51 -11.54 11.17 -2.79
C GLY A 51 -11.23 9.70 -3.11
N ALA A 52 -11.16 8.85 -2.09
CA ALA A 52 -10.83 7.42 -2.19
C ALA A 52 -12.09 6.51 -2.06
N ASN A 53 -13.25 6.99 -2.45
CA ASN A 53 -14.56 6.34 -2.33
C ASN A 53 -14.72 5.01 -3.08
N LYS A 54 -13.75 4.65 -3.93
CA LYS A 54 -13.71 3.36 -4.62
C LYS A 54 -13.27 2.22 -3.71
N ILE A 55 -12.53 2.52 -2.64
CA ILE A 55 -12.01 1.52 -1.72
C ILE A 55 -13.18 0.92 -0.94
N LYS A 56 -13.34 -0.40 -1.03
CA LYS A 56 -14.39 -1.13 -0.33
C LYS A 56 -14.02 -1.37 1.13
N ILE A 57 -15.01 -1.37 2.02
CA ILE A 57 -14.79 -1.66 3.44
C ILE A 57 -15.52 -2.96 3.79
N PHE A 58 -14.74 -3.94 4.27
CA PHE A 58 -15.23 -5.22 4.76
C PHE A 58 -14.88 -5.37 6.23
N CYS A 59 -15.83 -5.84 7.02
CA CYS A 59 -15.65 -5.99 8.44
C CYS A 59 -16.15 -7.34 8.94
N GLY A 60 -15.64 -7.75 10.11
CA GLY A 60 -16.14 -8.86 10.89
C GLY A 60 -16.00 -8.53 12.38
N GLY A 61 -16.70 -9.25 13.25
CA GLY A 61 -16.65 -8.96 14.68
C GLY A 61 -17.09 -10.11 15.56
N GLY A 62 -17.13 -11.35 15.05
CA GLY A 62 -17.42 -12.54 15.84
C GLY A 62 -18.76 -12.52 16.60
N GLY A 63 -19.73 -11.72 16.17
CA GLY A 63 -21.01 -11.54 16.86
C GLY A 63 -21.06 -10.32 17.80
N THR A 64 -19.98 -9.60 17.99
CA THR A 64 -19.95 -8.35 18.78
C THR A 64 -20.76 -7.25 18.11
N ILE A 65 -20.81 -7.23 16.77
CA ILE A 65 -21.60 -6.29 15.97
C ILE A 65 -23.00 -6.86 15.79
N LEU A 66 -23.99 -6.18 16.34
CA LEU A 66 -25.38 -6.65 16.33
C LEU A 66 -26.02 -6.57 14.93
N PRO A 67 -27.00 -7.43 14.59
CA PRO A 67 -27.64 -7.40 13.27
C PRO A 67 -28.28 -6.06 12.89
N LYS A 68 -28.76 -5.28 13.86
CA LYS A 68 -29.28 -3.92 13.65
C LYS A 68 -28.19 -2.94 13.27
N GLU A 69 -27.01 -3.05 13.91
CA GLU A 69 -25.83 -2.22 13.62
C GLU A 69 -25.27 -2.55 12.25
N ILE A 70 -25.18 -3.86 11.90
CA ILE A 70 -24.78 -4.30 10.55
C ILE A 70 -25.63 -3.62 9.48
N LYS A 71 -26.96 -3.70 9.61
CA LYS A 71 -27.89 -3.06 8.67
C LYS A 71 -27.66 -1.55 8.57
N SER A 72 -27.46 -0.88 9.71
CA SER A 72 -27.21 0.56 9.77
C SER A 72 -25.89 0.95 9.10
N LEU A 73 -24.83 0.19 9.35
CA LEU A 73 -23.49 0.45 8.80
C LEU A 73 -23.44 0.14 7.31
N GLU A 74 -24.04 -0.95 6.85
CA GLU A 74 -24.14 -1.27 5.42
C GLU A 74 -24.98 -0.22 4.68
N ALA A 75 -26.06 0.27 5.26
CA ALA A 75 -26.85 1.38 4.70
C ALA A 75 -26.07 2.72 4.68
N TYR A 76 -25.13 2.91 5.60
CA TYR A 76 -24.25 4.08 5.64
C TYR A 76 -23.20 4.08 4.51
N GLY A 77 -22.78 2.90 4.05
CA GLY A 77 -21.79 2.75 2.97
C GLY A 77 -20.73 1.69 3.19
N ILE A 78 -20.75 0.98 4.33
CA ILE A 78 -19.84 -0.17 4.53
C ILE A 78 -20.27 -1.30 3.59
N THR A 79 -19.31 -1.82 2.85
CA THR A 79 -19.61 -2.76 1.75
C THR A 79 -20.20 -4.08 2.25
N LYS A 80 -19.64 -4.64 3.32
CA LYS A 80 -20.15 -5.86 3.94
C LYS A 80 -19.59 -6.04 5.35
N ILE A 81 -20.45 -6.43 6.28
CA ILE A 81 -20.06 -6.89 7.61
C ILE A 81 -20.46 -8.36 7.72
N TYR A 82 -19.48 -9.25 7.87
CA TYR A 82 -19.72 -10.68 8.01
C TYR A 82 -20.12 -11.02 9.46
N HIS A 83 -21.33 -11.51 9.62
CA HIS A 83 -21.82 -12.06 10.88
C HIS A 83 -21.41 -13.54 10.99
N PRO A 84 -21.29 -14.14 12.20
CA PRO A 84 -21.05 -15.58 12.36
C PRO A 84 -21.99 -16.49 11.58
N ASP A 85 -23.24 -16.08 11.40
CA ASP A 85 -24.21 -16.84 10.59
C ASP A 85 -23.85 -16.88 9.10
N ASP A 86 -23.18 -15.87 8.58
CA ASP A 86 -22.64 -15.89 7.22
C ASP A 86 -21.57 -16.98 7.10
N GLY A 87 -20.71 -17.11 8.12
CA GLY A 87 -19.72 -18.18 8.19
C GLY A 87 -20.33 -19.58 8.26
N ARG A 88 -21.45 -19.74 9.01
CA ARG A 88 -22.19 -21.01 9.07
C ARG A 88 -22.82 -21.38 7.72
N LYS A 89 -23.32 -20.39 6.97
CA LYS A 89 -24.00 -20.60 5.67
C LYS A 89 -23.02 -20.81 4.52
N MET A 90 -21.98 -20.01 4.44
CA MET A 90 -21.05 -19.97 3.30
C MET A 90 -19.72 -20.67 3.56
N GLY A 91 -19.38 -20.94 4.83
CA GLY A 91 -18.05 -21.34 5.25
C GLY A 91 -17.01 -20.21 5.07
N LEU A 92 -15.82 -20.42 5.61
CA LEU A 92 -14.72 -19.43 5.49
C LEU A 92 -14.34 -19.16 4.03
N GLN A 93 -14.23 -20.21 3.23
CA GLN A 93 -13.89 -20.06 1.80
C GLN A 93 -14.96 -19.27 1.04
N GLY A 94 -16.25 -19.48 1.35
CA GLY A 94 -17.34 -18.73 0.75
C GLY A 94 -17.30 -17.24 1.08
N MET A 95 -16.99 -16.87 2.32
CA MET A 95 -16.80 -15.46 2.72
C MET A 95 -15.61 -14.82 1.99
N ILE A 96 -14.48 -15.53 1.90
CA ILE A 96 -13.31 -15.04 1.16
C ILE A 96 -13.64 -14.85 -0.32
N ASN A 97 -14.32 -15.81 -0.94
CA ASN A 97 -14.74 -15.73 -2.35
C ASN A 97 -15.68 -14.54 -2.59
N ASP A 98 -16.63 -14.29 -1.69
CA ASP A 98 -17.54 -13.13 -1.77
C ASP A 98 -16.76 -11.80 -1.70
N LEU A 99 -15.82 -11.69 -0.76
CA LEU A 99 -14.94 -10.53 -0.63
C LEU A 99 -14.14 -10.32 -1.91
N VAL A 100 -13.42 -11.35 -2.38
CA VAL A 100 -12.60 -11.28 -3.59
C VAL A 100 -13.42 -10.87 -4.80
N LYS A 101 -14.61 -11.49 -5.01
CA LYS A 101 -15.51 -11.14 -6.11
C LYS A 101 -15.94 -9.66 -6.08
N LYS A 102 -16.20 -9.12 -4.91
CA LYS A 102 -16.56 -7.69 -4.75
C LYS A 102 -15.39 -6.74 -4.97
N CYS A 103 -14.16 -7.23 -4.80
CA CYS A 103 -12.91 -6.48 -5.00
C CYS A 103 -12.30 -6.69 -6.40
N ASP A 104 -12.91 -7.49 -7.25
CA ASP A 104 -12.38 -7.83 -8.58
C ASP A 104 -12.64 -6.70 -9.58
N PHE A 105 -11.96 -5.59 -9.34
CA PHE A 105 -11.87 -4.45 -10.26
C PHE A 105 -10.42 -3.94 -10.30
N PRO A 106 -9.99 -3.42 -11.46
CA PRO A 106 -8.60 -3.02 -11.64
C PRO A 106 -8.26 -1.76 -10.81
N THR A 107 -7.04 -1.74 -10.24
CA THR A 107 -6.40 -0.54 -9.71
C THR A 107 -5.47 0.08 -10.76
N GLY A 108 -5.15 1.36 -10.60
CA GLY A 108 -4.49 2.13 -11.64
C GLY A 108 -5.45 2.46 -12.79
N LYS A 109 -4.92 3.00 -13.85
CA LYS A 109 -5.67 3.32 -15.08
C LYS A 109 -4.89 2.82 -16.30
N ASP A 110 -5.59 2.29 -17.27
CA ASP A 110 -5.02 1.86 -18.55
C ASP A 110 -4.42 3.03 -19.36
N GLN A 111 -4.79 4.28 -19.03
CA GLN A 111 -4.18 5.50 -19.50
C GLN A 111 -3.88 6.44 -18.33
N ILE A 112 -2.61 6.71 -18.09
CA ILE A 112 -2.17 7.69 -17.09
C ILE A 112 -2.56 9.09 -17.58
N LYS A 113 -3.28 9.81 -16.72
CA LYS A 113 -3.66 11.22 -16.96
C LYS A 113 -3.15 12.09 -15.81
N ASN A 114 -2.94 13.36 -16.07
CA ASN A 114 -2.57 14.37 -15.05
C ASN A 114 -1.25 14.05 -14.31
N TYR A 115 -0.31 13.31 -14.92
CA TYR A 115 0.98 13.01 -14.30
C TYR A 115 1.79 14.28 -14.00
N GLU A 116 1.50 15.38 -14.69
CA GLU A 116 2.09 16.71 -14.44
C GLU A 116 1.73 17.25 -13.05
N LYS A 117 0.64 16.75 -12.44
CA LYS A 117 0.19 17.09 -11.08
C LYS A 117 0.81 16.21 -10.00
N LEU A 118 1.74 15.32 -10.36
CA LEU A 118 2.47 14.52 -9.39
C LEU A 118 3.28 15.42 -8.45
N LYS A 119 2.97 15.32 -7.16
CA LYS A 119 3.68 15.98 -6.06
C LYS A 119 3.66 15.08 -4.84
N PHE A 120 4.61 15.24 -3.94
CA PHE A 120 4.71 14.44 -2.72
C PHE A 120 3.45 14.52 -1.82
N ASP A 121 2.70 15.60 -1.89
CA ASP A 121 1.45 15.84 -1.14
C ASP A 121 0.19 15.25 -1.79
N ASN A 122 0.35 14.50 -2.88
CA ASN A 122 -0.77 13.82 -3.56
C ASN A 122 -0.56 12.28 -3.59
N PRO A 123 -0.64 11.60 -2.43
CA PRO A 123 -0.40 10.17 -2.34
C PRO A 123 -1.37 9.32 -3.17
N SER A 124 -2.60 9.77 -3.36
CA SER A 124 -3.59 9.07 -4.18
C SER A 124 -3.17 9.02 -5.66
N LEU A 125 -2.69 10.14 -6.21
CA LEU A 125 -2.21 10.18 -7.59
C LEU A 125 -0.94 9.37 -7.77
N ILE A 126 -0.01 9.44 -6.81
CA ILE A 126 1.23 8.65 -6.81
C ILE A 126 0.89 7.16 -6.82
N GLY A 127 0.07 6.70 -5.88
CA GLY A 127 -0.35 5.30 -5.78
C GLY A 127 -1.03 4.80 -7.06
N ASN A 128 -1.95 5.61 -7.62
CA ASN A 128 -2.65 5.27 -8.86
C ASN A 128 -1.72 5.17 -10.07
N ILE A 129 -0.71 6.05 -10.20
CA ILE A 129 0.24 6.01 -11.32
C ILE A 129 1.20 4.83 -11.15
N ILE A 130 1.64 4.50 -9.93
CA ILE A 130 2.44 3.29 -9.68
C ILE A 130 1.62 2.04 -10.06
N SER A 131 0.36 1.94 -9.62
CA SER A 131 -0.53 0.83 -10.03
C SER A 131 -0.75 0.77 -11.53
N SER A 132 -0.81 1.92 -12.22
CA SER A 132 -0.92 1.97 -13.69
C SER A 132 0.36 1.45 -14.36
N ALA A 133 1.53 1.74 -13.80
CA ALA A 133 2.81 1.22 -14.29
C ALA A 133 2.89 -0.30 -14.09
N GLU A 134 2.42 -0.81 -12.95
CA GLU A 134 2.41 -2.26 -12.66
C GLU A 134 1.43 -3.04 -13.54
N ASN A 135 0.21 -2.53 -13.74
CA ASN A 135 -0.88 -3.26 -14.37
C ASN A 135 -1.03 -2.97 -15.87
N TYR A 136 -0.58 -1.78 -16.32
CA TYR A 136 -0.77 -1.28 -17.70
C TYR A 136 0.49 -0.61 -18.25
N GLY A 137 1.69 -1.07 -17.83
CA GLY A 137 2.97 -0.45 -18.20
C GLY A 137 3.15 -0.30 -19.71
N ASP A 138 2.80 -1.32 -20.49
CA ASP A 138 2.94 -1.29 -21.96
C ASP A 138 2.05 -0.22 -22.60
N LYS A 139 0.82 -0.04 -22.11
CA LYS A 139 -0.10 1.01 -22.60
C LYS A 139 0.35 2.42 -22.22
N ASN A 140 1.13 2.55 -21.15
CA ASN A 140 1.59 3.82 -20.59
C ASN A 140 3.07 4.12 -20.89
N LEU A 141 3.72 3.31 -21.73
CA LEU A 141 5.17 3.38 -21.97
C LEU A 141 5.65 4.77 -22.38
N SER A 142 4.91 5.48 -23.22
CA SER A 142 5.24 6.84 -23.65
C SER A 142 5.29 7.83 -22.47
N ILE A 143 4.32 7.77 -21.57
CA ILE A 143 4.27 8.66 -20.39
C ILE A 143 5.35 8.26 -19.38
N LEU A 144 5.55 6.99 -19.13
CA LEU A 144 6.60 6.49 -18.23
C LEU A 144 8.00 6.88 -18.73
N ASN A 145 8.26 6.79 -20.04
CA ASN A 145 9.50 7.27 -20.64
C ASN A 145 9.66 8.80 -20.51
N LYS A 146 8.58 9.56 -20.59
CA LYS A 146 8.61 11.01 -20.40
C LYS A 146 8.91 11.37 -18.93
N ILE A 147 8.31 10.68 -17.97
CA ILE A 147 8.64 10.80 -16.55
C ILE A 147 10.13 10.51 -16.34
N LYS A 148 10.63 9.35 -16.84
CA LYS A 148 12.02 8.94 -16.75
C LYS A 148 12.97 9.97 -17.33
N SER A 149 12.70 10.49 -18.53
CA SER A 149 13.54 11.51 -19.15
C SER A 149 13.60 12.82 -18.36
N THR A 150 12.47 13.22 -17.74
CA THR A 150 12.38 14.44 -16.92
C THR A 150 13.21 14.32 -15.64
N VAL A 151 13.30 13.12 -15.05
CA VAL A 151 14.01 12.91 -13.78
C VAL A 151 15.47 12.51 -13.96
N LYS A 152 15.92 12.23 -15.17
CA LYS A 152 17.27 11.74 -15.47
C LYS A 152 18.39 12.61 -14.86
N ASN A 153 18.17 13.92 -14.79
CA ASN A 153 19.14 14.89 -14.25
C ASN A 153 18.79 15.36 -12.82
N LYS A 154 17.78 14.76 -12.19
CA LYS A 154 17.48 15.06 -10.78
C LYS A 154 18.36 14.21 -9.87
N ASN A 155 19.21 14.86 -9.10
CA ASN A 155 20.04 14.19 -8.10
C ASN A 155 19.24 13.96 -6.80
N ILE A 156 18.30 13.02 -6.84
CA ILE A 156 17.54 12.59 -5.67
C ILE A 156 18.12 11.24 -5.23
N PRO A 157 18.71 11.16 -4.03
CA PRO A 157 19.37 9.94 -3.58
C PRO A 157 18.38 8.80 -3.35
N VAL A 158 18.81 7.59 -3.70
CA VAL A 158 18.10 6.34 -3.46
C VAL A 158 18.95 5.47 -2.54
N LEU A 159 18.56 5.35 -1.28
CA LEU A 159 19.24 4.51 -0.30
C LEU A 159 18.71 3.07 -0.39
N GLY A 160 19.53 2.16 -0.84
CA GLY A 160 19.24 0.72 -0.89
C GLY A 160 19.51 0.04 0.46
N ILE A 161 18.56 -0.73 0.99
CA ILE A 161 18.71 -1.51 2.22
C ILE A 161 18.37 -2.96 1.92
N THR A 162 19.35 -3.83 2.02
CA THR A 162 19.20 -5.27 1.82
C THR A 162 19.84 -6.06 2.95
N GLY A 163 19.66 -7.35 2.97
CA GLY A 163 20.21 -8.27 3.96
C GLY A 163 19.25 -9.41 4.30
N THR A 164 19.72 -10.39 5.04
CA THR A 164 18.94 -11.59 5.38
C THR A 164 17.68 -11.31 6.19
N GLY A 165 16.70 -12.22 6.11
CA GLY A 165 15.51 -12.17 6.96
C GLY A 165 15.88 -12.13 8.45
N GLY A 166 15.21 -11.28 9.22
CA GLY A 166 15.47 -11.12 10.66
C GLY A 166 16.67 -10.22 11.02
N ALA A 167 17.41 -9.67 10.06
CA ALA A 167 18.56 -8.79 10.32
C ALA A 167 18.17 -7.37 10.85
N GLY A 168 16.89 -7.08 11.01
CA GLY A 168 16.42 -5.79 11.55
C GLY A 168 16.28 -4.68 10.52
N LYS A 169 16.26 -4.97 9.21
CA LYS A 169 16.15 -3.98 8.14
C LYS A 169 14.99 -2.99 8.33
N SER A 170 13.76 -3.50 8.47
CA SER A 170 12.56 -2.66 8.63
C SER A 170 12.60 -1.81 9.91
N SER A 171 13.22 -2.33 10.99
CA SER A 171 13.45 -1.54 12.22
C SER A 171 14.49 -0.44 12.01
N LEU A 172 15.54 -0.72 11.23
CA LEU A 172 16.53 0.28 10.84
C LEU A 172 15.88 1.36 9.96
N VAL A 173 15.05 0.96 8.98
CA VAL A 173 14.32 1.90 8.13
C VAL A 173 13.43 2.81 8.98
N ASP A 174 12.65 2.24 9.91
CA ASP A 174 11.76 3.03 10.80
C ASP A 174 12.55 4.08 11.61
N GLU A 175 13.70 3.69 12.17
CA GLU A 175 14.56 4.61 12.91
C GLU A 175 15.22 5.68 12.01
N LEU A 176 15.64 5.33 10.78
CA LEU A 176 16.14 6.28 9.81
C LEU A 176 15.07 7.30 9.42
N VAL A 177 13.85 6.85 9.16
CA VAL A 177 12.71 7.72 8.87
C VAL A 177 12.45 8.67 10.05
N ARG A 178 12.42 8.15 11.27
CA ARG A 178 12.21 8.95 12.48
C ARG A 178 13.27 10.05 12.60
N ARG A 179 14.55 9.71 12.44
CA ARG A 179 15.66 10.69 12.49
C ARG A 179 15.59 11.70 11.36
N PHE A 180 15.34 11.24 10.13
CA PHE A 180 15.18 12.13 8.98
C PHE A 180 14.08 13.18 9.23
N LEU A 181 12.94 12.77 9.77
CA LEU A 181 11.84 13.68 10.09
C LEU A 181 12.20 14.71 11.19
N LEU A 182 13.06 14.34 12.13
CA LEU A 182 13.54 15.24 13.20
C LEU A 182 14.55 16.24 12.68
N ASP A 183 15.52 15.80 11.88
CA ASP A 183 16.65 16.60 11.44
C ASP A 183 16.31 17.48 10.23
N PHE A 184 15.46 16.97 9.33
CA PHE A 184 15.09 17.64 8.07
C PHE A 184 13.62 18.05 8.05
N LYS A 185 13.27 19.14 8.76
CA LYS A 185 11.86 19.55 8.95
C LYS A 185 11.09 19.89 7.68
N ASN A 186 11.79 20.29 6.60
CA ASN A 186 11.19 20.72 5.33
C ASN A 186 11.45 19.73 4.19
N LYS A 187 11.85 18.50 4.50
CA LYS A 187 12.15 17.46 3.53
C LYS A 187 11.13 16.33 3.58
N ASN A 188 10.94 15.69 2.43
CA ASN A 188 9.97 14.61 2.23
C ASN A 188 10.70 13.32 1.85
N LEU A 189 10.20 12.20 2.34
CA LEU A 189 10.82 10.89 2.16
C LEU A 189 9.82 9.91 1.55
N ALA A 190 10.28 9.07 0.62
CA ALA A 190 9.51 7.94 0.13
C ALA A 190 10.21 6.62 0.44
N ILE A 191 9.42 5.57 0.65
CA ILE A 191 9.88 4.21 0.89
C ILE A 191 9.24 3.30 -0.15
N ILE A 192 10.05 2.45 -0.77
CA ILE A 192 9.61 1.30 -1.56
C ILE A 192 10.07 0.06 -0.81
N SER A 193 9.13 -0.77 -0.36
CA SER A 193 9.42 -2.08 0.20
C SER A 193 9.05 -3.17 -0.80
N VAL A 194 9.95 -4.09 -1.06
CA VAL A 194 9.77 -5.15 -2.04
C VAL A 194 9.80 -6.51 -1.36
N ASP A 195 8.66 -7.19 -1.36
CA ASP A 195 8.47 -8.51 -0.77
C ASP A 195 8.25 -9.61 -1.82
N PRO A 196 8.70 -10.86 -1.57
CA PRO A 196 8.53 -11.95 -2.50
C PRO A 196 7.09 -12.42 -2.57
N SER A 197 6.63 -12.70 -3.78
CA SER A 197 5.38 -13.41 -4.01
C SER A 197 5.50 -14.89 -3.68
N LYS A 198 4.43 -15.50 -3.18
CA LYS A 198 4.37 -16.95 -2.94
C LYS A 198 4.41 -17.70 -4.26
N ARG A 199 5.42 -18.57 -4.45
CA ARG A 199 5.63 -19.34 -5.68
C ARG A 199 4.39 -20.14 -6.13
N LYS A 200 3.66 -20.77 -5.17
CA LYS A 200 2.53 -21.66 -5.50
C LYS A 200 1.23 -20.94 -5.82
N THR A 201 1.00 -19.75 -5.27
CA THR A 201 -0.31 -19.07 -5.34
C THR A 201 -0.27 -17.74 -6.06
N GLY A 202 0.93 -17.20 -6.34
CA GLY A 202 1.12 -15.88 -6.95
C GLY A 202 0.67 -14.70 -6.07
N GLY A 203 0.18 -14.96 -4.85
CA GLY A 203 -0.18 -13.91 -3.89
C GLY A 203 1.02 -13.48 -3.04
N ALA A 204 0.91 -12.35 -2.37
CA ALA A 204 1.90 -11.85 -1.43
C ALA A 204 1.25 -11.42 -0.11
N LEU A 205 1.99 -11.58 0.99
CA LEU A 205 1.66 -10.99 2.28
C LEU A 205 2.75 -9.94 2.58
N LEU A 206 2.38 -8.68 2.43
CA LEU A 206 3.26 -7.52 2.56
C LEU A 206 3.15 -7.00 4.00
N GLY A 207 4.13 -7.33 4.84
CA GLY A 207 4.05 -7.14 6.29
C GLY A 207 4.97 -6.06 6.87
N ASP A 208 5.69 -5.31 6.06
CA ASP A 208 6.70 -4.36 6.55
C ASP A 208 6.09 -3.19 7.30
N ARG A 209 4.91 -2.74 6.91
CA ARG A 209 4.19 -1.64 7.57
C ARG A 209 3.84 -1.92 9.04
N ILE A 210 3.69 -3.18 9.45
CA ILE A 210 3.47 -3.53 10.87
C ILE A 210 4.61 -3.02 11.75
N ARG A 211 5.83 -3.09 11.25
CA ARG A 211 7.06 -2.79 11.99
C ARG A 211 7.47 -1.32 11.92
N MET A 212 6.80 -0.54 11.08
CA MET A 212 7.16 0.86 10.83
C MET A 212 6.10 1.79 11.43
N ASN A 213 6.47 2.57 12.42
CA ASN A 213 5.60 3.55 13.07
C ASN A 213 5.86 4.98 12.60
N ALA A 214 7.11 5.30 12.23
CA ALA A 214 7.51 6.63 11.77
C ALA A 214 6.92 7.02 10.40
N ILE A 215 6.36 6.04 9.66
CA ILE A 215 5.73 6.27 8.36
C ILE A 215 4.38 7.01 8.45
N ASN A 216 3.77 7.09 9.64
CA ASN A 216 2.52 7.80 9.86
C ASN A 216 2.75 9.31 9.95
N ASN A 217 3.22 9.90 8.87
CA ASN A 217 3.55 11.32 8.77
C ASN A 217 3.24 11.80 7.34
N ASN A 218 2.69 13.01 7.20
CA ASN A 218 2.31 13.59 5.91
C ASN A 218 3.50 13.86 4.97
N ARG A 219 4.73 13.82 5.49
CA ARG A 219 5.98 13.95 4.72
C ARG A 219 6.57 12.61 4.29
N VAL A 220 5.89 11.51 4.62
CA VAL A 220 6.35 10.16 4.28
C VAL A 220 5.33 9.46 3.39
N TYR A 221 5.80 8.97 2.26
CA TYR A 221 5.05 8.07 1.39
C TYR A 221 5.67 6.68 1.44
N MET A 222 4.86 5.65 1.52
CA MET A 222 5.34 4.27 1.41
C MET A 222 4.53 3.49 0.39
N ARG A 223 5.20 2.64 -0.37
CA ARG A 223 4.59 1.68 -1.29
C ARG A 223 5.21 0.31 -1.11
N SER A 224 4.37 -0.69 -0.98
CA SER A 224 4.77 -2.09 -0.95
C SER A 224 4.58 -2.70 -2.34
N LEU A 225 5.59 -3.37 -2.86
CA LEU A 225 5.58 -4.02 -4.16
C LEU A 225 5.83 -5.53 -3.98
N ALA A 226 5.09 -6.35 -4.71
CA ALA A 226 5.32 -7.79 -4.74
C ALA A 226 6.15 -8.20 -5.95
N THR A 227 7.09 -9.13 -5.77
CA THR A 227 7.94 -9.63 -6.87
C THR A 227 7.18 -10.54 -7.82
N ARG A 228 6.03 -10.48 -8.17
CA ARG A 228 5.16 -11.35 -9.00
C ARG A 228 5.85 -12.46 -9.83
N GLN A 229 7.19 -12.51 -9.83
CA GLN A 229 8.02 -13.55 -10.44
C GLN A 229 8.93 -14.18 -9.39
N SER A 230 8.96 -15.50 -9.35
CA SER A 230 9.53 -16.29 -8.25
C SER A 230 11.07 -16.24 -8.10
N ASN A 231 11.78 -15.67 -9.03
CA ASN A 231 13.25 -15.71 -9.08
C ASN A 231 13.92 -14.33 -9.01
N LEU A 232 13.14 -13.24 -8.92
CA LEU A 232 13.67 -11.88 -8.83
C LEU A 232 13.48 -11.34 -7.41
N ALA A 233 14.54 -10.76 -6.87
CA ALA A 233 14.50 -10.07 -5.56
C ALA A 233 13.73 -8.75 -5.64
N LEU A 234 13.76 -8.10 -6.78
CA LEU A 234 13.07 -6.85 -7.05
C LEU A 234 11.90 -7.04 -8.03
N SER A 235 10.88 -6.23 -7.87
CA SER A 235 9.80 -6.13 -8.84
C SER A 235 10.32 -5.49 -10.13
N LYS A 236 9.89 -6.02 -11.30
CA LYS A 236 10.21 -5.40 -12.62
C LYS A 236 9.77 -3.92 -12.73
N HIS A 237 8.91 -3.45 -11.82
CA HIS A 237 8.37 -2.10 -11.81
C HIS A 237 9.05 -1.16 -10.81
N VAL A 238 10.07 -1.63 -10.07
CA VAL A 238 10.78 -0.81 -9.07
C VAL A 238 11.39 0.44 -9.71
N ALA A 239 12.08 0.29 -10.85
CA ALA A 239 12.67 1.44 -11.57
C ALA A 239 11.59 2.49 -11.91
N GLN A 240 10.43 2.06 -12.40
CA GLN A 240 9.33 2.96 -12.75
C GLN A 240 8.76 3.64 -11.50
N ALA A 241 8.62 2.92 -10.39
CA ALA A 241 8.16 3.50 -9.12
C ALA A 241 9.15 4.55 -8.59
N ILE A 242 10.46 4.29 -8.66
CA ILE A 242 11.51 5.26 -8.29
C ILE A 242 11.41 6.51 -9.17
N ASP A 243 11.28 6.36 -10.49
CA ASP A 243 11.13 7.50 -11.41
C ASP A 243 9.89 8.34 -11.08
N ILE A 244 8.76 7.70 -10.76
CA ILE A 244 7.52 8.38 -10.34
C ILE A 244 7.74 9.16 -9.04
N LEU A 245 8.42 8.58 -8.06
CA LEU A 245 8.74 9.25 -6.80
C LEU A 245 9.73 10.41 -6.98
N LYS A 246 10.76 10.24 -7.82
CA LYS A 246 11.68 11.33 -8.20
C LYS A 246 10.92 12.46 -8.90
N TYR A 247 9.97 12.13 -9.76
CA TYR A 247 9.13 13.12 -10.43
C TYR A 247 8.26 13.88 -9.42
N SER A 248 7.74 13.19 -8.42
CA SER A 248 6.91 13.74 -7.34
C SER A 248 7.68 14.63 -6.36
N SER A 249 8.99 14.79 -6.54
CA SER A 249 9.87 15.69 -5.78
C SER A 249 10.03 15.29 -4.30
N PHE A 250 10.18 14.00 -4.03
CA PHE A 250 10.71 13.55 -2.75
C PHE A 250 12.22 13.86 -2.68
N ASP A 251 12.72 14.11 -1.47
CA ASP A 251 14.11 14.49 -1.22
C ASP A 251 15.02 13.27 -0.99
N LEU A 252 14.45 12.17 -0.53
CA LEU A 252 15.12 10.89 -0.32
C LEU A 252 14.17 9.75 -0.64
N ILE A 253 14.67 8.71 -1.28
CA ILE A 253 13.95 7.46 -1.49
C ILE A 253 14.70 6.35 -0.78
N ILE A 254 14.02 5.55 0.03
CA ILE A 254 14.56 4.32 0.62
C ILE A 254 13.99 3.13 -0.15
N LEU A 255 14.85 2.27 -0.65
CA LEU A 255 14.49 1.00 -1.28
C LEU A 255 14.88 -0.15 -0.35
N GLU A 256 13.89 -0.83 0.23
CA GLU A 256 14.08 -2.00 1.09
C GLU A 256 13.72 -3.28 0.33
N THR A 257 14.54 -4.31 0.43
CA THR A 257 14.26 -5.63 -0.14
C THR A 257 13.97 -6.67 0.93
N SER A 258 13.29 -7.74 0.54
CA SER A 258 12.80 -8.80 1.43
C SER A 258 13.88 -9.67 2.08
N GLY A 259 15.16 -9.47 1.78
CA GLY A 259 16.24 -10.23 2.40
C GLY A 259 16.27 -11.71 2.01
N ILE A 260 16.19 -12.01 0.73
CA ILE A 260 16.28 -13.38 0.19
C ILE A 260 17.75 -13.84 0.03
N GLY A 261 18.71 -13.03 0.50
CA GLY A 261 20.14 -13.36 0.47
C GLY A 261 20.85 -12.94 -0.82
N GLN A 262 21.61 -13.84 -1.42
CA GLN A 262 22.48 -13.50 -2.57
C GLN A 262 21.76 -12.94 -3.82
N SER A 263 20.46 -13.15 -3.97
CA SER A 263 19.67 -12.59 -5.05
C SER A 263 19.32 -11.10 -4.89
N ASP A 264 19.72 -10.48 -3.76
CA ASP A 264 19.44 -9.07 -3.51
C ASP A 264 20.44 -8.10 -4.16
N THR A 265 21.36 -8.60 -4.99
CA THR A 265 22.34 -7.74 -5.71
C THR A 265 21.70 -6.79 -6.71
N GLU A 266 20.49 -7.11 -7.20
CA GLU A 266 19.73 -6.23 -8.11
C GLU A 266 19.38 -4.86 -7.49
N ILE A 267 19.43 -4.74 -6.15
CA ILE A 267 19.22 -3.44 -5.48
C ILE A 267 20.29 -2.41 -5.89
N LEU A 268 21.51 -2.88 -6.22
CA LEU A 268 22.62 -2.04 -6.67
C LEU A 268 22.32 -1.32 -7.98
N ASP A 269 21.48 -1.90 -8.83
CA ASP A 269 21.09 -1.29 -10.10
C ASP A 269 20.11 -0.13 -9.93
N HIS A 270 19.56 0.03 -8.72
CA HIS A 270 18.49 0.98 -8.41
C HIS A 270 18.83 1.95 -7.28
N SER A 271 19.97 1.79 -6.63
CA SER A 271 20.43 2.64 -5.51
C SER A 271 21.77 3.33 -5.82
N ASP A 272 22.04 4.41 -5.07
CA ASP A 272 23.28 5.19 -5.20
C ASP A 272 24.38 4.66 -4.28
#